data_3b3207ccd6497e3cb6b6046cf467397f
#
_entry.id   3b3207ccd6497e3cb6b6046cf467397f
#
_cell.length_a   1.000
_cell.length_b   1.000
_cell.length_c   1.000
_cell.angle_alpha   90.00
_cell.angle_beta   90.00
_cell.angle_gamma   90.00
#
_symmetry.space_group_name_H-M   'P 1'
#
loop_
_entity.id
_entity.type
_entity.pdbx_description
1 polymer ?
#
loop_
_entity_poly.entity_id
_entity_poly.type
_entity_poly.pdbx_seq_one_letter_code
_entity_poly.pdbx_strand_id
1 'polypeptide(L)'
;MKILGISAKKQGGKNSSANHLNGVILKKNRIISDFNLLESGELNVLTEFEEGFQDWGLLDLYRRDVAFLNAAEDRIFPYVKNYSFADSLKEAAVNLFGLKPESVWGTDAQKMEKTHLLWENMPGVTTHKTPEDTVDEEVAGRLGKYYEKVLGGVIYHEAGPMSGREFLQFFGTEIGRKMYPPIWVNATINKIMAEQSGLAIVTDVRFPDEVSAIQNAGGYVIRLDRNMFPDDRHPSEISLDPEVYDWSSFDTVIHNQDLSLADSCKLVEKFARSHNLV
;
A
#
# COMPACT_ATOMS: atom_id res chain seq x y z
N MET A 1 7.26 12.68 -16.18
CA MET A 1 6.73 11.76 -15.14
C MET A 1 6.28 12.59 -13.97
N LYS A 2 5.17 12.24 -13.34
CA LYS A 2 4.57 12.92 -12.19
C LYS A 2 4.32 11.89 -11.10
N ILE A 3 4.44 12.27 -9.83
CA ILE A 3 4.22 11.36 -8.70
C ILE A 3 3.19 11.98 -7.76
N LEU A 4 2.19 11.20 -7.34
CA LEU A 4 1.21 11.57 -6.34
C LEU A 4 1.15 10.51 -5.24
N GLY A 5 1.56 10.86 -4.03
CA GLY A 5 1.34 10.07 -2.83
C GLY A 5 -0.03 10.37 -2.22
N ILE A 6 -0.73 9.34 -1.80
CA ILE A 6 -2.00 9.45 -1.07
C ILE A 6 -1.82 8.81 0.30
N SER A 7 -1.86 9.64 1.33
CA SER A 7 -1.82 9.24 2.73
C SER A 7 -3.23 9.26 3.32
N ALA A 8 -3.60 8.24 4.05
CA ALA A 8 -4.79 8.20 4.91
C ALA A 8 -4.69 7.03 5.89
N LYS A 9 -5.50 7.05 6.93
CA LYS A 9 -5.73 5.88 7.80
C LYS A 9 -6.43 4.75 7.05
N LYS A 10 -6.55 3.61 7.69
CA LYS A 10 -7.29 2.45 7.16
C LYS A 10 -8.72 2.88 6.76
N GLN A 11 -9.17 2.47 5.58
CA GLN A 11 -10.47 2.85 4.98
C GLN A 11 -10.71 4.37 4.80
N GLY A 12 -9.65 5.19 4.82
CA GLY A 12 -9.76 6.64 4.60
C GLY A 12 -9.96 7.06 3.13
N GLY A 13 -10.13 6.13 2.18
CA GLY A 13 -10.47 6.42 0.78
C GLY A 13 -9.28 6.46 -0.19
N LYS A 14 -8.07 6.03 0.21
CA LYS A 14 -6.87 6.04 -0.65
C LYS A 14 -7.08 5.35 -2.00
N ASN A 15 -7.52 4.09 -1.95
CA ASN A 15 -7.69 3.29 -3.17
C ASN A 15 -8.82 3.84 -4.07
N SER A 16 -9.91 4.29 -3.49
CA SER A 16 -11.01 4.89 -4.24
C SER A 16 -10.58 6.20 -4.92
N SER A 17 -9.79 7.02 -4.25
CA SER A 17 -9.22 8.24 -4.83
C SER A 17 -8.24 7.93 -5.97
N ALA A 18 -7.40 6.90 -5.80
CA ALA A 18 -6.52 6.42 -6.88
C ALA A 18 -7.35 5.89 -8.07
N ASN A 19 -8.36 5.06 -7.81
CA ASN A 19 -9.26 4.53 -8.83
C ASN A 19 -9.98 5.63 -9.61
N HIS A 20 -10.43 6.69 -8.92
CA HIS A 20 -11.02 7.86 -9.57
C HIS A 20 -10.03 8.54 -10.52
N LEU A 21 -8.82 8.84 -10.05
CA LEU A 21 -7.78 9.45 -10.89
C LEU A 21 -7.38 8.56 -12.06
N ASN A 22 -7.30 7.25 -11.86
CA ASN A 22 -7.09 6.28 -12.92
C ASN A 22 -8.16 6.41 -14.01
N GLY A 23 -9.45 6.44 -13.61
CA GLY A 23 -10.57 6.64 -14.53
C GLY A 23 -10.49 7.95 -15.30
N VAL A 24 -10.18 9.06 -14.62
CA VAL A 24 -9.98 10.39 -15.25
C VAL A 24 -8.89 10.34 -16.33
N ILE A 25 -7.74 9.73 -16.00
CA ILE A 25 -6.59 9.68 -16.92
C ILE A 25 -6.88 8.76 -18.09
N LEU A 26 -7.44 7.58 -17.86
CA LEU A 26 -7.76 6.63 -18.90
C LEU A 26 -8.82 7.17 -19.88
N LYS A 27 -9.86 7.85 -19.36
CA LYS A 27 -10.86 8.53 -20.18
C LYS A 27 -10.25 9.67 -21.00
N LYS A 28 -9.42 10.52 -20.39
CA LYS A 28 -8.71 11.61 -21.08
C LYS A 28 -7.86 11.09 -22.24
N ASN A 29 -7.22 9.93 -22.08
CA ASN A 29 -6.38 9.31 -23.09
C ASN A 29 -7.15 8.36 -24.03
N ARG A 30 -8.49 8.31 -23.95
CA ARG A 30 -9.37 7.50 -24.81
C ARG A 30 -9.08 5.99 -24.73
N ILE A 31 -8.59 5.53 -23.58
CA ILE A 31 -8.41 4.10 -23.30
C ILE A 31 -9.75 3.47 -22.89
N ILE A 32 -10.61 4.27 -22.26
CA ILE A 32 -11.98 3.93 -21.89
C ILE A 32 -12.92 5.05 -22.37
N SER A 33 -14.18 4.71 -22.64
CA SER A 33 -15.19 5.67 -23.08
C SER A 33 -15.78 6.48 -21.91
N ASP A 34 -16.03 5.82 -20.76
CA ASP A 34 -16.48 6.45 -19.53
C ASP A 34 -16.09 5.63 -18.31
N PHE A 35 -16.32 6.18 -17.11
CA PHE A 35 -16.11 5.47 -15.86
C PHE A 35 -17.02 6.00 -14.74
N ASN A 36 -17.26 5.15 -13.75
CA ASN A 36 -17.78 5.52 -12.44
C ASN A 36 -17.07 4.71 -11.34
N LEU A 37 -17.22 5.12 -10.09
CA LEU A 37 -16.86 4.30 -8.94
C LEU A 37 -18.13 3.63 -8.41
N LEU A 38 -18.03 2.35 -8.08
CA LEU A 38 -19.04 1.67 -7.29
C LEU A 38 -19.03 2.18 -5.84
N GLU A 39 -20.05 1.86 -5.05
CA GLU A 39 -20.11 2.23 -3.63
C GLU A 39 -18.93 1.67 -2.82
N SER A 40 -18.38 0.53 -3.24
CA SER A 40 -17.16 -0.08 -2.70
C SER A 40 -15.88 0.71 -3.00
N GLY A 41 -15.94 1.68 -3.93
CA GLY A 41 -14.80 2.46 -4.43
C GLY A 41 -14.02 1.77 -5.55
N GLU A 42 -14.53 0.67 -6.08
CA GLU A 42 -13.96 -0.03 -7.24
C GLU A 42 -14.22 0.75 -8.52
N LEU A 43 -13.26 0.70 -9.45
CA LEU A 43 -13.35 1.37 -10.73
C LEU A 43 -14.15 0.53 -11.72
N ASN A 44 -15.29 1.05 -12.16
CA ASN A 44 -16.11 0.48 -13.21
C ASN A 44 -15.95 1.32 -14.48
N VAL A 45 -15.60 0.72 -15.60
CA VAL A 45 -15.24 1.40 -16.84
C VAL A 45 -16.15 0.96 -17.99
N LEU A 46 -16.50 1.91 -18.85
CA LEU A 46 -17.17 1.65 -20.10
C LEU A 46 -16.11 1.54 -21.19
N THR A 47 -16.02 0.39 -21.83
CA THR A 47 -15.13 0.13 -22.97
C THR A 47 -15.94 -0.02 -24.25
N GLU A 48 -15.37 0.47 -25.34
CA GLU A 48 -15.92 0.31 -26.70
C GLU A 48 -15.13 -0.79 -27.42
N PHE A 49 -15.85 -1.77 -27.93
CA PHE A 49 -15.30 -2.86 -28.72
C PHE A 49 -15.47 -2.59 -30.22
N GLU A 50 -14.83 -3.41 -31.04
CA GLU A 50 -15.06 -3.43 -32.49
C GLU A 50 -16.56 -3.60 -32.76
N GLU A 51 -17.07 -2.90 -33.80
CA GLU A 51 -18.50 -2.84 -34.18
C GLU A 51 -19.38 -1.87 -33.36
N GLY A 52 -18.79 -1.02 -32.49
CA GLY A 52 -19.54 -0.02 -31.71
C GLY A 52 -20.29 -0.60 -30.50
N PHE A 53 -20.03 -1.83 -30.15
CA PHE A 53 -20.56 -2.43 -28.93
C PHE A 53 -19.84 -1.85 -27.70
N GLN A 54 -20.60 -1.42 -26.68
CA GLN A 54 -20.07 -0.89 -25.42
C GLN A 54 -20.50 -1.75 -24.26
N ASP A 55 -19.60 -2.00 -23.32
CA ASP A 55 -19.92 -2.75 -22.11
C ASP A 55 -19.20 -2.16 -20.89
N TRP A 56 -19.86 -2.32 -19.74
CA TRP A 56 -19.33 -1.94 -18.45
C TRP A 56 -18.61 -3.11 -17.78
N GLY A 57 -17.45 -2.87 -17.22
CA GLY A 57 -16.69 -3.90 -16.51
C GLY A 57 -15.79 -3.32 -15.41
N LEU A 58 -15.51 -4.13 -14.39
CA LEU A 58 -14.58 -3.76 -13.34
C LEU A 58 -13.14 -3.75 -13.85
N LEU A 59 -12.43 -2.66 -13.58
CA LEU A 59 -11.01 -2.54 -13.85
C LEU A 59 -10.22 -2.46 -12.53
N ASP A 60 -9.61 -3.57 -12.16
CA ASP A 60 -8.71 -3.64 -11.00
C ASP A 60 -7.25 -3.47 -11.43
N LEU A 61 -6.69 -2.29 -11.20
CA LEU A 61 -5.30 -1.95 -11.49
C LEU A 61 -4.29 -2.53 -10.48
N TYR A 62 -4.77 -3.23 -9.46
CA TYR A 62 -3.92 -3.93 -8.49
C TYR A 62 -3.72 -5.41 -8.83
N ARG A 63 -4.32 -5.90 -9.92
CA ARG A 63 -4.10 -7.26 -10.41
C ARG A 63 -2.63 -7.52 -10.69
N ARG A 64 -2.22 -8.78 -10.46
CA ARG A 64 -0.83 -9.23 -10.63
C ARG A 64 -0.72 -10.48 -11.53
N ASP A 65 -1.81 -10.91 -12.16
CA ASP A 65 -1.75 -11.99 -13.12
C ASP A 65 -1.08 -11.55 -14.44
N VAL A 66 -0.34 -12.48 -15.04
CA VAL A 66 0.51 -12.20 -16.21
C VAL A 66 -0.30 -11.67 -17.39
N ALA A 67 -1.53 -12.17 -17.59
CA ALA A 67 -2.37 -11.73 -18.71
C ALA A 67 -2.75 -10.25 -18.58
N PHE A 68 -3.14 -9.82 -17.37
CA PHE A 68 -3.44 -8.42 -17.10
C PHE A 68 -2.19 -7.54 -17.23
N LEU A 69 -1.07 -7.95 -16.62
CA LEU A 69 0.17 -7.16 -16.65
C LEU A 69 0.65 -6.92 -18.08
N ASN A 70 0.65 -7.95 -18.92
CA ASN A 70 1.04 -7.82 -20.33
C ASN A 70 0.10 -6.88 -21.11
N ALA A 71 -1.20 -6.96 -20.89
CA ALA A 71 -2.17 -6.07 -21.53
C ALA A 71 -2.07 -4.62 -21.02
N ALA A 72 -1.79 -4.43 -19.73
CA ALA A 72 -1.69 -3.13 -19.11
C ALA A 72 -0.39 -2.40 -19.45
N GLU A 73 0.72 -3.12 -19.70
CA GLU A 73 2.03 -2.56 -20.02
C GLU A 73 1.97 -1.61 -21.23
N ASP A 74 1.25 -2.01 -22.28
CA ASP A 74 1.14 -1.21 -23.49
C ASP A 74 -0.02 -0.19 -23.47
N ARG A 75 -1.09 -0.50 -22.73
CA ARG A 75 -2.35 0.26 -22.86
C ARG A 75 -2.68 1.17 -21.67
N ILE A 76 -2.20 0.87 -20.47
CA ILE A 76 -2.58 1.55 -19.22
C ILE A 76 -1.37 2.20 -18.56
N PHE A 77 -0.32 1.42 -18.33
CA PHE A 77 0.84 1.84 -17.54
C PHE A 77 1.65 3.00 -18.15
N PRO A 78 1.67 3.24 -19.46
CA PRO A 78 2.25 4.45 -20.01
C PRO A 78 1.56 5.75 -19.54
N TYR A 79 0.28 5.67 -19.16
CA TYR A 79 -0.51 6.83 -18.74
C TYR A 79 -0.62 6.98 -17.24
N VAL A 80 -0.91 5.87 -16.53
CA VAL A 80 -1.05 5.84 -15.08
C VAL A 80 -0.72 4.46 -14.53
N LYS A 81 -0.03 4.43 -13.39
CA LYS A 81 0.28 3.18 -12.67
C LYS A 81 0.23 3.41 -11.18
N ASN A 82 -0.37 2.45 -10.47
CA ASN A 82 -0.42 2.45 -9.01
C ASN A 82 0.80 1.71 -8.45
N TYR A 83 1.40 2.29 -7.40
CA TYR A 83 2.54 1.75 -6.67
C TYR A 83 2.24 1.67 -5.18
N SER A 84 2.96 0.79 -4.50
CA SER A 84 2.96 0.66 -3.05
C SER A 84 4.41 0.52 -2.55
N PHE A 85 4.75 1.16 -1.43
CA PHE A 85 6.05 0.95 -0.78
C PHE A 85 6.25 -0.50 -0.33
N ALA A 86 5.17 -1.21 -0.08
CA ALA A 86 5.20 -2.63 0.25
C ALA A 86 5.40 -3.56 -0.96
N ASP A 87 5.29 -3.09 -2.22
CA ASP A 87 5.33 -3.98 -3.39
C ASP A 87 6.69 -4.66 -3.54
N SER A 88 7.79 -3.95 -3.41
CA SER A 88 9.14 -4.53 -3.51
C SER A 88 9.42 -5.57 -2.40
N LEU A 89 8.90 -5.34 -1.20
CA LEU A 89 8.95 -6.31 -0.11
C LEU A 89 8.15 -7.58 -0.45
N LYS A 90 6.96 -7.43 -0.99
CA LYS A 90 6.10 -8.56 -1.40
C LYS A 90 6.69 -9.32 -2.58
N GLU A 91 7.23 -8.62 -3.57
CA GLU A 91 7.97 -9.21 -4.70
C GLU A 91 9.17 -10.02 -4.21
N ALA A 92 9.95 -9.49 -3.26
CA ALA A 92 11.04 -10.24 -2.64
C ALA A 92 10.54 -11.49 -1.90
N ALA A 93 9.43 -11.40 -1.17
CA ALA A 93 8.83 -12.54 -0.48
C ALA A 93 8.44 -13.68 -1.44
N VAL A 94 7.88 -13.35 -2.59
CA VAL A 94 7.53 -14.35 -3.61
C VAL A 94 8.76 -14.85 -4.36
N ASN A 95 9.61 -13.95 -4.86
CA ASN A 95 10.68 -14.30 -5.78
C ASN A 95 11.91 -14.92 -5.11
N LEU A 96 12.23 -14.50 -3.87
CA LEU A 96 13.42 -14.98 -3.14
C LEU A 96 13.08 -16.06 -2.13
N PHE A 97 11.89 -15.97 -1.49
CA PHE A 97 11.49 -16.88 -0.43
C PHE A 97 10.42 -17.89 -0.85
N GLY A 98 9.92 -17.80 -2.09
CA GLY A 98 8.99 -18.77 -2.65
C GLY A 98 7.60 -18.75 -2.00
N LEU A 99 7.16 -17.62 -1.41
CA LEU A 99 5.80 -17.49 -0.93
C LEU A 99 4.82 -17.47 -2.11
N LYS A 100 3.62 -17.99 -1.88
CA LYS A 100 2.56 -17.89 -2.88
C LYS A 100 2.09 -16.43 -3.00
N PRO A 101 1.74 -15.95 -4.20
CA PRO A 101 1.21 -14.59 -4.37
C PRO A 101 0.01 -14.26 -3.46
N GLU A 102 -0.87 -15.23 -3.21
CA GLU A 102 -2.03 -15.07 -2.34
C GLU A 102 -1.64 -14.80 -0.88
N SER A 103 -0.50 -15.35 -0.42
CA SER A 103 0.00 -15.12 0.94
C SER A 103 0.48 -13.69 1.17
N VAL A 104 0.71 -12.90 0.11
CA VAL A 104 1.22 -11.52 0.20
C VAL A 104 0.28 -10.46 -0.37
N TRP A 105 -0.45 -10.78 -1.45
CA TRP A 105 -1.42 -9.86 -2.08
C TRP A 105 -2.89 -10.27 -1.89
N GLY A 106 -3.18 -11.48 -1.45
CA GLY A 106 -4.51 -12.01 -1.28
C GLY A 106 -5.35 -11.34 -0.18
N THR A 107 -6.45 -11.98 0.17
CA THR A 107 -7.34 -11.55 1.26
C THR A 107 -6.64 -11.61 2.62
N ASP A 108 -7.23 -10.98 3.63
CA ASP A 108 -6.69 -11.07 4.99
C ASP A 108 -6.61 -12.51 5.51
N ALA A 109 -7.57 -13.36 5.15
CA ALA A 109 -7.55 -14.79 5.49
C ALA A 109 -6.36 -15.50 4.82
N GLN A 110 -6.14 -15.29 3.52
CA GLN A 110 -5.03 -15.89 2.78
C GLN A 110 -3.66 -15.44 3.32
N LYS A 111 -3.52 -14.16 3.71
CA LYS A 111 -2.30 -13.65 4.33
C LYS A 111 -2.01 -14.23 5.71
N MET A 112 -3.02 -14.74 6.40
CA MET A 112 -2.90 -15.40 7.71
C MET A 112 -2.65 -16.91 7.59
N GLU A 113 -2.77 -17.50 6.41
CA GLU A 113 -2.40 -18.89 6.18
C GLU A 113 -0.92 -19.13 6.46
N LYS A 114 -0.62 -20.27 7.08
CA LYS A 114 0.77 -20.64 7.40
C LYS A 114 1.54 -21.05 6.16
N THR A 115 2.76 -20.57 6.08
CA THR A 115 3.70 -20.83 4.97
C THR A 115 4.71 -21.92 5.34
N HIS A 116 5.66 -22.19 4.47
CA HIS A 116 6.77 -23.10 4.74
C HIS A 116 7.91 -22.46 5.55
N LEU A 117 7.86 -21.13 5.77
CA LEU A 117 8.87 -20.42 6.55
C LEU A 117 8.62 -20.62 8.04
N LEU A 118 9.68 -20.86 8.80
CA LEU A 118 9.62 -21.22 10.22
C LEU A 118 10.26 -20.13 11.06
N TRP A 119 9.65 -19.80 12.20
CA TRP A 119 10.15 -18.80 13.15
C TRP A 119 11.55 -19.16 13.68
N GLU A 120 11.79 -20.45 13.97
CA GLU A 120 13.08 -20.95 14.45
C GLU A 120 14.25 -20.79 13.46
N ASN A 121 13.95 -20.52 12.20
CA ASN A 121 14.97 -20.28 11.17
C ASN A 121 15.24 -18.78 10.95
N MET A 122 14.53 -17.90 11.66
CA MET A 122 14.66 -16.45 11.44
C MET A 122 15.83 -15.87 12.25
N PRO A 123 16.66 -15.00 11.65
CA PRO A 123 17.80 -14.39 12.35
C PRO A 123 17.30 -13.48 13.49
N GLY A 124 17.95 -13.60 14.67
CA GLY A 124 17.58 -12.82 15.85
C GLY A 124 16.30 -13.27 16.53
N VAL A 125 15.76 -14.42 16.16
CA VAL A 125 14.61 -15.04 16.83
C VAL A 125 15.10 -16.17 17.74
N THR A 126 14.56 -16.19 18.94
CA THR A 126 14.69 -17.31 19.90
C THR A 126 13.32 -17.93 20.05
N THR A 127 13.22 -19.23 19.78
CA THR A 127 11.95 -19.94 19.92
C THR A 127 11.89 -20.75 21.19
N HIS A 128 10.69 -20.88 21.76
CA HIS A 128 10.37 -21.76 22.89
C HIS A 128 9.34 -22.81 22.43
N LYS A 129 9.33 -23.93 23.11
CA LYS A 129 8.48 -25.08 22.73
C LYS A 129 7.23 -25.24 23.60
N THR A 130 7.13 -24.49 24.69
CA THR A 130 6.00 -24.60 25.63
C THR A 130 5.60 -23.23 26.18
N PRO A 131 4.29 -23.03 26.50
CA PRO A 131 3.79 -21.79 27.11
C PRO A 131 4.38 -21.48 28.51
N GLU A 132 4.97 -22.47 29.18
CA GLU A 132 5.56 -22.33 30.52
C GLU A 132 6.88 -21.54 30.51
N ASP A 133 7.53 -21.42 29.34
CA ASP A 133 8.73 -20.59 29.15
C ASP A 133 8.39 -19.12 28.87
N THR A 134 7.10 -18.75 28.91
CA THR A 134 6.64 -17.39 28.60
C THR A 134 7.01 -16.41 29.70
N VAL A 135 7.61 -15.33 29.30
CA VAL A 135 8.08 -14.26 30.17
C VAL A 135 7.09 -13.09 30.09
N ASP A 136 6.69 -12.60 31.29
CA ASP A 136 5.95 -11.35 31.56
C ASP A 136 4.93 -10.87 30.51
N GLU A 137 3.65 -11.07 30.81
CA GLU A 137 2.49 -10.57 30.04
C GLU A 137 2.49 -9.05 29.81
N GLU A 138 3.16 -8.28 30.65
CA GLU A 138 3.22 -6.82 30.56
C GLU A 138 4.04 -6.32 29.35
N VAL A 139 5.02 -7.09 28.89
CA VAL A 139 5.86 -6.75 27.73
C VAL A 139 5.21 -7.21 26.44
N ALA A 140 4.52 -8.34 26.44
CA ALA A 140 3.82 -8.87 25.27
C ALA A 140 2.70 -7.92 24.80
N GLY A 141 2.00 -7.26 25.71
CA GLY A 141 0.94 -6.29 25.38
C GLY A 141 1.42 -4.99 24.73
N ARG A 142 2.71 -4.65 24.84
CA ARG A 142 3.31 -3.43 24.26
C ARG A 142 3.82 -3.59 22.85
N LEU A 143 4.05 -4.82 22.37
CA LEU A 143 4.78 -5.10 21.12
C LEU A 143 3.90 -5.56 19.96
N GLY A 144 2.60 -5.64 20.17
CA GLY A 144 1.64 -6.05 19.13
C GLY A 144 1.59 -7.55 18.90
N LYS A 145 0.59 -7.98 18.13
CA LYS A 145 0.16 -9.39 17.95
C LYS A 145 1.17 -10.33 17.28
N TYR A 146 2.35 -9.86 16.92
CA TYR A 146 3.27 -10.62 16.05
C TYR A 146 4.53 -11.11 16.75
N TYR A 147 4.93 -10.49 17.86
CA TYR A 147 6.07 -10.90 18.63
C TYR A 147 5.63 -11.16 20.06
N GLU A 148 5.93 -12.32 20.58
CA GLU A 148 5.61 -12.62 22.00
C GLU A 148 6.45 -11.74 22.92
N LYS A 149 7.72 -11.48 22.54
CA LYS A 149 8.62 -10.63 23.31
C LYS A 149 9.82 -10.15 22.49
N VAL A 150 10.25 -8.91 22.75
CA VAL A 150 11.55 -8.39 22.26
C VAL A 150 12.34 -7.90 23.48
N LEU A 151 13.48 -8.53 23.76
CA LEU A 151 14.39 -8.14 24.83
C LEU A 151 15.80 -7.96 24.26
N GLY A 152 16.42 -6.78 24.49
CA GLY A 152 17.79 -6.55 24.06
C GLY A 152 18.04 -6.75 22.56
N GLY A 153 17.00 -6.62 21.70
CA GLY A 153 17.07 -6.86 20.26
C GLY A 153 16.83 -8.32 19.84
N VAL A 154 16.52 -9.22 20.77
CA VAL A 154 16.12 -10.61 20.49
C VAL A 154 14.61 -10.72 20.49
N ILE A 155 14.05 -11.34 19.45
CA ILE A 155 12.63 -11.62 19.31
C ILE A 155 12.36 -13.02 19.87
N TYR A 156 11.40 -13.12 20.79
CA TYR A 156 10.93 -14.41 21.30
C TYR A 156 9.61 -14.77 20.65
N HIS A 157 9.49 -15.99 20.17
CA HIS A 157 8.28 -16.47 19.48
C HIS A 157 8.09 -17.97 19.69
N GLU A 158 6.86 -18.45 19.61
CA GLU A 158 6.59 -19.90 19.54
C GLU A 158 7.21 -20.49 18.26
N ALA A 159 7.80 -21.69 18.36
CA ALA A 159 8.36 -22.41 17.22
C ALA A 159 7.24 -22.83 16.26
N GLY A 160 7.51 -22.78 14.96
CA GLY A 160 6.58 -23.25 13.94
C GLY A 160 6.42 -22.32 12.74
N PRO A 161 5.48 -22.62 11.85
CA PRO A 161 5.36 -21.91 10.57
C PRO A 161 4.83 -20.48 10.74
N MET A 162 5.43 -19.57 9.97
CA MET A 162 4.99 -18.18 9.83
C MET A 162 3.84 -18.09 8.82
N SER A 163 2.93 -17.15 9.04
CA SER A 163 2.02 -16.69 7.98
C SER A 163 2.72 -15.71 7.03
N GLY A 164 2.13 -15.47 5.86
CA GLY A 164 2.66 -14.48 4.93
C GLY A 164 2.71 -13.08 5.54
N ARG A 165 1.71 -12.70 6.35
CA ARG A 165 1.67 -11.42 7.06
C ARG A 165 2.79 -11.29 8.10
N GLU A 166 3.00 -12.31 8.92
CA GLU A 166 4.08 -12.35 9.92
C GLU A 166 5.45 -12.22 9.24
N PHE A 167 5.67 -12.97 8.15
CA PHE A 167 6.91 -12.87 7.39
C PHE A 167 7.15 -11.47 6.82
N LEU A 168 6.16 -10.86 6.17
CA LEU A 168 6.30 -9.51 5.61
C LEU A 168 6.62 -8.47 6.70
N GLN A 169 6.01 -8.57 7.88
CA GLN A 169 6.29 -7.67 8.99
C GLN A 169 7.69 -7.88 9.55
N PHE A 170 8.07 -9.14 9.78
CA PHE A 170 9.39 -9.48 10.27
C PHE A 170 10.48 -9.08 9.27
N PHE A 171 10.40 -9.59 8.04
CA PHE A 171 11.41 -9.32 7.02
C PHE A 171 11.47 -7.82 6.64
N GLY A 172 10.32 -7.18 6.52
CA GLY A 172 10.22 -5.77 6.18
C GLY A 172 10.83 -4.85 7.24
N THR A 173 10.59 -5.13 8.51
CA THR A 173 10.98 -4.26 9.62
C THR A 173 12.28 -4.71 10.26
N GLU A 174 12.31 -5.96 10.74
CA GLU A 174 13.41 -6.45 11.57
C GLU A 174 14.67 -6.78 10.76
N ILE A 175 14.54 -7.06 9.48
CA ILE A 175 15.66 -7.30 8.58
C ILE A 175 15.88 -6.10 7.66
N GLY A 176 14.94 -5.80 6.77
CA GLY A 176 15.12 -4.82 5.71
C GLY A 176 15.39 -3.42 6.25
N ARG A 177 14.48 -2.87 7.04
CA ARG A 177 14.65 -1.49 7.58
C ARG A 177 15.76 -1.37 8.61
N LYS A 178 16.08 -2.42 9.39
CA LYS A 178 17.24 -2.41 10.28
C LYS A 178 18.56 -2.42 9.51
N MET A 179 18.62 -3.16 8.42
CA MET A 179 19.81 -3.20 7.57
C MET A 179 20.00 -1.89 6.80
N TYR A 180 18.91 -1.34 6.24
CA TYR A 180 18.92 -0.10 5.49
C TYR A 180 17.56 0.59 5.59
N PRO A 181 17.37 1.59 6.48
CA PRO A 181 16.07 2.19 6.77
C PRO A 181 15.25 2.60 5.55
N PRO A 182 15.79 3.25 4.49
CA PRO A 182 15.02 3.65 3.32
C PRO A 182 14.88 2.56 2.24
N ILE A 183 15.15 1.28 2.53
CA ILE A 183 15.21 0.19 1.54
C ILE A 183 13.94 0.13 0.66
N TRP A 184 12.77 0.12 1.26
CA TRP A 184 11.49 -0.02 0.54
C TRP A 184 11.09 1.26 -0.17
N VAL A 185 11.41 2.40 0.45
CA VAL A 185 11.20 3.73 -0.13
C VAL A 185 12.03 3.89 -1.40
N ASN A 186 13.32 3.64 -1.31
CA ASN A 186 14.23 3.74 -2.46
C ASN A 186 13.87 2.74 -3.56
N ALA A 187 13.52 1.50 -3.20
CA ALA A 187 13.09 0.51 -4.19
C ALA A 187 11.88 0.99 -5.00
N THR A 188 10.89 1.57 -4.34
CA THR A 188 9.68 2.09 -5.00
C THR A 188 9.97 3.32 -5.84
N ILE A 189 10.70 4.31 -5.32
CA ILE A 189 11.06 5.51 -6.08
C ILE A 189 11.90 5.14 -7.30
N ASN A 190 12.91 4.27 -7.15
CA ASN A 190 13.72 3.80 -8.28
C ASN A 190 12.88 3.08 -9.34
N LYS A 191 11.91 2.25 -8.92
CA LYS A 191 10.98 1.58 -9.84
C LYS A 191 10.13 2.59 -10.60
N ILE A 192 9.55 3.59 -9.92
CA ILE A 192 8.79 4.67 -10.54
C ILE A 192 9.65 5.42 -11.57
N MET A 193 10.90 5.74 -11.21
CA MET A 193 11.83 6.45 -12.08
C MET A 193 12.24 5.63 -13.30
N ALA A 194 12.33 4.32 -13.18
CA ALA A 194 12.67 3.41 -14.27
C ALA A 194 11.50 3.20 -15.25
N GLU A 195 10.28 3.03 -14.73
CA GLU A 195 9.09 2.73 -15.51
C GLU A 195 8.47 3.96 -16.20
N GLN A 196 8.66 5.16 -15.66
CA GLN A 196 8.28 6.46 -16.24
C GLN A 196 6.83 6.59 -16.71
N SER A 197 5.88 6.03 -15.98
CA SER A 197 4.45 6.24 -16.23
C SER A 197 4.10 7.73 -16.21
N GLY A 198 3.09 8.14 -16.99
CA GLY A 198 2.63 9.54 -17.04
C GLY A 198 2.28 10.10 -15.66
N LEU A 199 1.54 9.33 -14.86
CA LEU A 199 1.33 9.57 -13.43
C LEU A 199 1.57 8.29 -12.64
N ALA A 200 2.50 8.35 -11.69
CA ALA A 200 2.69 7.32 -10.65
C ALA A 200 1.85 7.70 -9.42
N ILE A 201 0.94 6.82 -8.98
CA ILE A 201 0.12 7.02 -7.78
C ILE A 201 0.59 6.05 -6.69
N VAL A 202 1.07 6.58 -5.56
CA VAL A 202 1.51 5.78 -4.41
C VAL A 202 0.41 5.82 -3.34
N THR A 203 -0.25 4.68 -3.08
CA THR A 203 -1.49 4.63 -2.28
C THR A 203 -1.31 4.21 -0.82
N ASP A 204 -0.08 3.95 -0.37
CA ASP A 204 0.19 3.46 0.98
C ASP A 204 1.20 4.33 1.76
N VAL A 205 1.17 5.64 1.54
CA VAL A 205 2.04 6.58 2.26
C VAL A 205 1.63 6.62 3.74
N ARG A 206 2.53 6.16 4.62
CA ARG A 206 2.27 5.95 6.05
C ARG A 206 3.35 6.50 6.98
N PHE A 207 4.54 6.81 6.47
CA PHE A 207 5.67 7.24 7.27
C PHE A 207 6.27 8.58 6.75
N PRO A 208 6.89 9.39 7.63
CA PRO A 208 7.51 10.67 7.26
C PRO A 208 8.58 10.55 6.16
N ASP A 209 9.38 9.49 6.18
CA ASP A 209 10.41 9.23 5.16
C ASP A 209 9.80 8.96 3.78
N GLU A 210 8.63 8.34 3.72
CA GLU A 210 7.87 8.09 2.48
C GLU A 210 7.34 9.40 1.88
N VAL A 211 6.81 10.30 2.73
CA VAL A 211 6.38 11.65 2.32
C VAL A 211 7.56 12.41 1.72
N SER A 212 8.65 12.49 2.48
CA SER A 212 9.86 13.21 2.05
C SER A 212 10.46 12.65 0.76
N ALA A 213 10.44 11.34 0.59
CA ALA A 213 10.99 10.70 -0.61
C ALA A 213 10.19 11.04 -1.88
N ILE A 214 8.85 11.05 -1.79
CA ILE A 214 7.99 11.45 -2.91
C ILE A 214 8.23 12.91 -3.26
N GLN A 215 8.26 13.81 -2.27
CA GLN A 215 8.48 15.24 -2.48
C GLN A 215 9.88 15.53 -3.03
N ASN A 216 10.92 14.87 -2.51
CA ASN A 216 12.29 14.98 -3.03
C ASN A 216 12.42 14.46 -4.47
N ALA A 217 11.57 13.54 -4.89
CA ALA A 217 11.48 13.09 -6.29
C ALA A 217 10.65 14.05 -7.17
N GLY A 218 10.23 15.21 -6.67
CA GLY A 218 9.44 16.20 -7.38
C GLY A 218 7.94 15.86 -7.46
N GLY A 219 7.47 14.94 -6.62
CA GLY A 219 6.06 14.56 -6.49
C GLY A 219 5.33 15.39 -5.44
N TYR A 220 4.04 15.09 -5.27
CA TYR A 220 3.15 15.70 -4.30
C TYR A 220 2.58 14.62 -3.38
N VAL A 221 2.28 14.99 -2.13
CA VAL A 221 1.63 14.10 -1.17
C VAL A 221 0.39 14.76 -0.60
N ILE A 222 -0.76 14.10 -0.75
CA ILE A 222 -2.02 14.52 -0.15
C ILE A 222 -2.36 13.67 1.06
N ARG A 223 -2.95 14.29 2.10
CA ARG A 223 -3.52 13.61 3.26
C ARG A 223 -5.04 13.62 3.16
N LEU A 224 -5.66 12.44 3.24
CA LEU A 224 -7.10 12.30 3.45
C LEU A 224 -7.33 12.14 4.94
N ASP A 225 -8.08 13.07 5.52
CA ASP A 225 -8.37 13.10 6.95
C ASP A 225 -9.74 12.47 7.22
N ARG A 226 -9.73 11.14 7.24
CA ARG A 226 -10.87 10.30 7.65
C ARG A 226 -10.38 9.21 8.57
N ASN A 227 -10.97 9.11 9.75
CA ASN A 227 -10.61 8.11 10.75
C ASN A 227 -11.81 7.22 11.08
N MET A 228 -11.83 6.02 10.51
CA MET A 228 -12.86 5.01 10.75
C MET A 228 -12.52 4.09 11.93
N PHE A 229 -11.26 4.09 12.40
CA PHE A 229 -10.74 3.21 13.45
C PHE A 229 -9.86 4.03 14.41
N PRO A 230 -10.46 4.86 15.28
CA PRO A 230 -9.69 5.78 16.15
C PRO A 230 -8.78 5.05 17.14
N ASP A 231 -9.07 3.80 17.48
CA ASP A 231 -8.30 3.00 18.44
C ASP A 231 -7.16 2.17 17.83
N ASP A 232 -6.98 2.23 16.50
CA ASP A 232 -5.87 1.54 15.83
C ASP A 232 -4.57 2.32 16.06
N ARG A 233 -3.72 1.78 16.95
CA ARG A 233 -2.43 2.36 17.35
C ARG A 233 -1.22 1.70 16.70
N HIS A 234 -1.42 0.96 15.62
CA HIS A 234 -0.30 0.39 14.90
C HIS A 234 0.62 1.52 14.37
N PRO A 235 1.97 1.40 14.44
CA PRO A 235 2.88 2.45 13.98
C PRO A 235 2.57 3.00 12.58
N SER A 236 2.17 2.14 11.65
CA SER A 236 1.80 2.57 10.28
C SER A 236 0.49 3.37 10.20
N GLU A 237 -0.32 3.40 11.25
CA GLU A 237 -1.57 4.18 11.31
C GLU A 237 -1.42 5.49 12.08
N ILE A 238 -0.40 5.60 12.95
CA ILE A 238 -0.21 6.76 13.82
C ILE A 238 1.01 7.63 13.47
N SER A 239 1.96 7.13 12.67
CA SER A 239 3.21 7.87 12.35
C SER A 239 3.00 9.19 11.62
N LEU A 240 1.86 9.38 10.99
CA LEU A 240 1.46 10.63 10.33
C LEU A 240 0.23 11.27 11.00
N ASP A 241 -0.03 10.98 12.27
CA ASP A 241 -1.07 11.67 13.04
C ASP A 241 -0.61 13.09 13.43
N PRO A 242 -1.54 14.04 13.58
CA PRO A 242 -1.20 15.45 13.82
C PRO A 242 -0.44 15.69 15.13
N GLU A 243 -0.53 14.75 16.09
CA GLU A 243 0.22 14.82 17.35
C GLU A 243 1.70 14.48 17.19
N VAL A 244 2.10 13.79 16.10
CA VAL A 244 3.48 13.31 15.89
C VAL A 244 4.09 13.81 14.58
N TYR A 245 3.29 14.29 13.64
CA TYR A 245 3.74 14.76 12.34
C TYR A 245 3.06 16.08 11.96
N ASP A 246 3.88 17.06 11.54
CA ASP A 246 3.37 18.35 11.10
C ASP A 246 2.64 18.23 9.74
N TRP A 247 1.34 18.39 9.75
CA TRP A 247 0.50 18.29 8.56
C TRP A 247 0.69 19.42 7.56
N SER A 248 1.38 20.51 7.92
CA SER A 248 1.80 21.53 6.97
C SER A 248 2.85 21.01 5.97
N SER A 249 3.46 19.87 6.26
CA SER A 249 4.39 19.16 5.36
C SER A 249 3.68 18.42 4.21
N PHE A 250 2.37 18.20 4.27
CA PHE A 250 1.61 17.71 3.13
C PHE A 250 1.31 18.84 2.14
N ASP A 251 1.30 18.54 0.85
CA ASP A 251 0.94 19.52 -0.18
C ASP A 251 -0.54 19.95 -0.08
N THR A 252 -1.39 19.08 0.46
CA THR A 252 -2.74 19.43 0.91
C THR A 252 -3.29 18.40 1.89
N VAL A 253 -4.21 18.84 2.74
CA VAL A 253 -5.04 18.00 3.61
C VAL A 253 -6.49 18.12 3.17
N ILE A 254 -7.14 17.00 2.90
CA ILE A 254 -8.55 16.92 2.53
C ILE A 254 -9.33 16.32 3.70
N HIS A 255 -10.09 17.14 4.41
CA HIS A 255 -10.98 16.70 5.49
C HIS A 255 -12.21 16.03 4.88
N ASN A 256 -12.21 14.71 4.82
CA ASN A 256 -13.23 13.91 4.14
C ASN A 256 -14.06 13.02 5.07
N GLN A 257 -14.06 13.29 6.38
CA GLN A 257 -14.80 12.51 7.37
C GLN A 257 -16.31 12.45 7.03
N ASP A 258 -16.89 13.59 6.68
CA ASP A 258 -18.33 13.72 6.43
C ASP A 258 -18.68 13.83 4.93
N LEU A 259 -17.70 13.62 4.06
CA LEU A 259 -17.92 13.71 2.61
C LEU A 259 -18.38 12.38 2.03
N SER A 260 -19.20 12.47 0.99
CA SER A 260 -19.46 11.31 0.12
C SER A 260 -18.18 10.85 -0.58
N LEU A 261 -18.15 9.59 -1.02
CA LEU A 261 -17.04 9.08 -1.83
C LEU A 261 -16.80 9.97 -3.06
N ALA A 262 -17.86 10.32 -3.77
CA ALA A 262 -17.79 11.14 -4.98
C ALA A 262 -17.23 12.54 -4.70
N ASP A 263 -17.64 13.19 -3.62
CA ASP A 263 -17.17 14.54 -3.30
C ASP A 263 -15.72 14.53 -2.82
N SER A 264 -15.33 13.53 -2.04
CA SER A 264 -13.92 13.32 -1.66
C SER A 264 -13.04 13.13 -2.91
N CYS A 265 -13.45 12.29 -3.85
CA CYS A 265 -12.72 12.07 -5.10
C CYS A 265 -12.62 13.32 -5.98
N LYS A 266 -13.69 14.16 -6.04
CA LYS A 266 -13.66 15.45 -6.77
C LYS A 266 -12.62 16.41 -6.18
N LEU A 267 -12.45 16.44 -4.85
CA LEU A 267 -11.43 17.28 -4.22
C LEU A 267 -10.02 16.81 -4.58
N VAL A 268 -9.78 15.50 -4.58
CA VAL A 268 -8.51 14.92 -5.02
C VAL A 268 -8.25 15.24 -6.49
N GLU A 269 -9.26 15.10 -7.36
CA GLU A 269 -9.15 15.46 -8.77
C GLU A 269 -8.87 16.96 -8.97
N LYS A 270 -9.54 17.83 -8.20
CA LYS A 270 -9.30 19.28 -8.25
C LYS A 270 -7.84 19.60 -7.93
N PHE A 271 -7.28 18.99 -6.88
CA PHE A 271 -5.87 19.13 -6.55
C PHE A 271 -4.98 18.63 -7.70
N ALA A 272 -5.26 17.44 -8.22
CA ALA A 272 -4.47 16.86 -9.30
C ALA A 272 -4.47 17.74 -10.58
N ARG A 273 -5.62 18.34 -10.92
CA ARG A 273 -5.74 19.29 -12.06
C ARG A 273 -4.97 20.59 -11.81
N SER A 274 -5.07 21.18 -10.62
CA SER A 274 -4.36 22.44 -10.31
C SER A 274 -2.84 22.30 -10.34
N HIS A 275 -2.32 21.08 -10.18
CA HIS A 275 -0.89 20.75 -10.26
C HIS A 275 -0.50 20.07 -11.58
N ASN A 276 -1.39 20.09 -12.57
CA ASN A 276 -1.19 19.46 -13.88
C ASN A 276 -0.84 17.96 -13.81
N LEU A 277 -1.34 17.25 -12.81
CA LEU A 277 -1.11 15.80 -12.68
C LEU A 277 -2.00 15.01 -13.63
N VAL A 278 -3.20 15.50 -13.92
CA VAL A 278 -4.20 14.88 -14.80
C VAL A 278 -4.64 15.82 -15.92
#